data_433c004610f7b1ab7663a1abe05cf4fd
#
_entry.id   433c004610f7b1ab7663a1abe05cf4fd
#
_cell.length_a   1.000
_cell.length_b   1.000
_cell.length_c   1.000
_cell.angle_alpha   90.00
_cell.angle_beta   90.00
_cell.angle_gamma   90.00
#
_symmetry.space_group_name_H-M   'P 1'
#
loop_
_entity.id
_entity.type
_entity.pdbx_description
1 polymer ?
#
loop_
_entity_poly.entity_id
_entity_poly.type
_entity_poly.pdbx_seq_one_letter_code
_entity_poly.pdbx_strand_id
1 'polypeptide(L)'
;MTKVKLSAMLFLQYLMMPVWFVPLLPYVRALDGGSEWLFAFGLLMGVGTLASPLVCMVADRFFNAERVLAGCYAVHGALLAGAFLTTSPAVLFALMLPAVLAYMPTWSLSTAVAMAHVAPSEFPKLRVFGSFGWVASAAFSVVGTKAFGIVDFDLSHWIFASGALVAFAGTLLALTLPATPPKAKGSPLSLSEAFGLKAFTLFADRRFAAFFVLFLLAQVPFEWYMVYNPVYLSESGFKYLTLTQNVGQVAEVLLMLTVPLVVKRFGYRVAFASGIAAIAIRYAAFLGSVRFGVSALDFVGIFMQGAIFGYLVVVGQMFIGERAPEALRNQAQGMVVLLATGVGVFLSNGVFDALLKTAERAGGHDWTMPFAVAGGLALVLAVAAWMLFRPGEEQAR
;
A
#
# COMPACT_ATOMS: atom_id res chain seq x y z
N MET A 1 3.86 4.28 29.86
CA MET A 1 5.04 4.40 28.96
C MET A 1 4.97 3.46 27.76
N THR A 2 4.63 2.19 27.91
CA THR A 2 4.59 1.21 26.79
C THR A 2 3.65 1.63 25.66
N LYS A 3 2.39 2.01 25.94
CA LYS A 3 1.42 2.44 24.92
C LYS A 3 1.92 3.65 24.10
N VAL A 4 2.60 4.61 24.74
CA VAL A 4 3.17 5.78 24.06
C VAL A 4 4.25 5.36 23.07
N LYS A 5 5.16 4.45 23.47
CA LYS A 5 6.20 3.92 22.58
C LYS A 5 5.60 3.15 21.40
N LEU A 6 4.57 2.34 21.62
CA LEU A 6 3.88 1.60 20.57
C LEU A 6 3.13 2.54 19.61
N SER A 7 2.47 3.59 20.12
CA SER A 7 1.85 4.62 19.27
C SER A 7 2.89 5.36 18.43
N ALA A 8 4.04 5.73 19.02
CA ALA A 8 5.13 6.38 18.32
C ALA A 8 5.76 5.43 17.26
N MET A 9 5.90 4.14 17.55
CA MET A 9 6.35 3.13 16.60
C MET A 9 5.41 3.07 15.40
N LEU A 10 4.10 2.96 15.62
CA LEU A 10 3.12 2.93 14.53
C LEU A 10 3.11 4.25 13.75
N PHE A 11 3.25 5.39 14.41
CA PHE A 11 3.39 6.68 13.75
C PHE A 11 4.60 6.71 12.82
N LEU A 12 5.79 6.34 13.30
CA LEU A 12 7.02 6.33 12.51
C LEU A 12 6.97 5.30 11.38
N GLN A 13 6.38 4.10 11.62
CA GLN A 13 6.19 3.06 10.61
C GLN A 13 5.44 3.59 9.39
N TYR A 14 4.35 4.32 9.61
CA TYR A 14 3.51 4.84 8.54
C TYR A 14 3.96 6.22 8.01
N LEU A 15 4.78 6.94 8.76
CA LEU A 15 5.45 8.15 8.29
C LEU A 15 6.56 7.82 7.29
N MET A 16 7.30 6.74 7.54
CA MET A 16 8.52 6.38 6.81
C MET A 16 8.29 6.16 5.32
N MET A 17 7.22 5.46 4.95
CA MET A 17 6.99 5.06 3.57
C MET A 17 6.57 6.21 2.65
N PRO A 18 5.52 7.00 2.93
CA PRO A 18 5.01 7.95 1.96
C PRO A 18 6.00 9.10 1.66
N VAL A 19 6.95 9.37 2.56
CA VAL A 19 7.98 10.39 2.36
C VAL A 19 8.83 10.14 1.10
N TRP A 20 9.16 8.88 0.81
CA TRP A 20 9.97 8.53 -0.36
C TRP A 20 9.18 7.77 -1.43
N PHE A 21 8.17 6.98 -1.04
CA PHE A 21 7.43 6.13 -1.99
C PHE A 21 6.54 6.93 -2.92
N VAL A 22 5.77 7.89 -2.39
CA VAL A 22 4.88 8.72 -3.21
C VAL A 22 5.67 9.48 -4.29
N PRO A 23 6.75 10.18 -3.98
CA PRO A 23 7.52 10.91 -4.98
C PRO A 23 8.54 10.05 -5.76
N LEU A 24 8.70 8.76 -5.46
CA LEU A 24 9.74 7.91 -6.04
C LEU A 24 9.71 7.88 -7.58
N LEU A 25 8.57 7.53 -8.18
CA LEU A 25 8.49 7.41 -9.63
C LEU A 25 8.63 8.76 -10.36
N PRO A 26 7.98 9.86 -9.92
CA PRO A 26 8.25 11.19 -10.44
C PRO A 26 9.72 11.58 -10.36
N TYR A 27 10.39 11.30 -9.23
CA TYR A 27 11.83 11.55 -9.07
C TYR A 27 12.67 10.72 -10.04
N VAL A 28 12.44 9.40 -10.11
CA VAL A 28 13.16 8.51 -11.04
C VAL A 28 12.98 8.99 -12.47
N ARG A 29 11.78 9.37 -12.87
CA ARG A 29 11.50 9.88 -14.20
C ARG A 29 12.26 11.17 -14.53
N ALA A 30 12.49 12.02 -13.55
CA ALA A 30 13.24 13.25 -13.71
C ALA A 30 14.76 13.03 -13.87
N LEU A 31 15.27 11.82 -13.55
CA LEU A 31 16.67 11.46 -13.75
C LEU A 31 16.98 11.20 -15.23
N ASP A 32 18.23 11.43 -15.64
CA ASP A 32 18.70 11.06 -16.97
C ASP A 32 18.60 9.54 -17.19
N GLY A 33 17.93 9.12 -18.27
CA GLY A 33 17.62 7.71 -18.55
C GLY A 33 16.60 7.08 -17.59
N GLY A 34 16.01 7.84 -16.67
CA GLY A 34 15.12 7.33 -15.62
C GLY A 34 13.81 6.73 -16.14
N SER A 35 13.30 7.22 -17.26
CA SER A 35 12.04 6.72 -17.87
C SER A 35 12.10 5.22 -18.20
N GLU A 36 13.25 4.69 -18.56
CA GLU A 36 13.44 3.26 -18.85
C GLU A 36 13.29 2.36 -17.61
N TRP A 37 13.45 2.94 -16.42
CA TRP A 37 13.43 2.24 -15.13
C TRP A 37 12.06 2.27 -14.44
N LEU A 38 11.09 3.03 -14.94
CA LEU A 38 9.78 3.20 -14.26
C LEU A 38 9.10 1.87 -13.98
N PHE A 39 9.13 0.95 -14.95
CA PHE A 39 8.56 -0.39 -14.76
C PHE A 39 9.23 -1.15 -13.61
N ALA A 40 10.57 -1.17 -13.57
CA ALA A 40 11.32 -1.86 -12.54
C ALA A 40 11.05 -1.27 -11.14
N PHE A 41 11.05 0.06 -11.02
CA PHE A 41 10.72 0.74 -9.77
C PHE A 41 9.25 0.53 -9.37
N GLY A 42 8.32 0.46 -10.31
CA GLY A 42 6.92 0.15 -10.06
C GLY A 42 6.69 -1.23 -9.44
N LEU A 43 7.58 -2.19 -9.70
CA LEU A 43 7.50 -3.55 -9.14
C LEU A 43 8.06 -3.67 -7.73
N LEU A 44 8.79 -2.68 -7.21
CA LEU A 44 9.51 -2.78 -5.94
C LEU A 44 8.64 -3.23 -4.77
N MET A 45 7.44 -2.65 -4.64
CA MET A 45 6.54 -2.98 -3.52
C MET A 45 6.02 -4.42 -3.62
N GLY A 46 5.67 -4.86 -4.83
CA GLY A 46 5.25 -6.24 -5.09
C GLY A 46 6.34 -7.24 -4.74
N VAL A 47 7.58 -7.00 -5.19
CA VAL A 47 8.75 -7.83 -4.86
C VAL A 47 9.04 -7.81 -3.36
N GLY A 48 9.00 -6.62 -2.75
CA GLY A 48 9.25 -6.46 -1.31
C GLY A 48 8.27 -7.25 -0.43
N THR A 49 7.01 -7.35 -0.85
CA THR A 49 5.99 -8.12 -0.13
C THR A 49 6.36 -9.61 -0.01
N LEU A 50 7.10 -10.18 -0.98
CA LEU A 50 7.55 -11.57 -0.93
C LEU A 50 8.53 -11.85 0.22
N ALA A 51 9.26 -10.84 0.71
CA ALA A 51 10.18 -10.99 1.83
C ALA A 51 9.44 -11.11 3.18
N SER A 52 8.23 -10.56 3.29
CA SER A 52 7.50 -10.47 4.56
C SER A 52 7.26 -11.82 5.25
N PRO A 53 6.77 -12.88 4.58
CA PRO A 53 6.58 -14.18 5.21
C PRO A 53 7.89 -14.78 5.74
N LEU A 54 8.99 -14.60 5.01
CA LEU A 54 10.30 -15.17 5.37
C LEU A 54 10.88 -14.48 6.60
N VAL A 55 10.88 -13.16 6.62
CA VAL A 55 11.43 -12.37 7.74
C VAL A 55 10.56 -12.54 8.99
N CYS A 56 9.24 -12.55 8.86
CA CYS A 56 8.33 -12.83 9.99
C CYS A 56 8.53 -14.23 10.53
N MET A 57 8.71 -15.23 9.66
CA MET A 57 9.00 -16.60 10.08
C MET A 57 10.31 -16.70 10.87
N VAL A 58 11.35 -15.94 10.50
CA VAL A 58 12.61 -15.86 11.24
C VAL A 58 12.39 -15.20 12.61
N ALA A 59 11.65 -14.11 12.67
CA ALA A 59 11.31 -13.44 13.92
C ALA A 59 10.54 -14.38 14.87
N ASP A 60 9.53 -15.08 14.37
CA ASP A 60 8.68 -15.97 15.17
C ASP A 60 9.44 -17.16 15.78
N ARG A 61 10.62 -17.51 15.27
CA ARG A 61 11.37 -18.69 15.70
C ARG A 61 12.68 -18.41 16.42
N PHE A 62 13.39 -17.37 16.01
CA PHE A 62 14.79 -17.20 16.41
C PHE A 62 15.07 -15.92 17.19
N PHE A 63 14.36 -14.84 16.91
CA PHE A 63 14.68 -13.52 17.46
C PHE A 63 13.44 -12.83 18.00
N ASN A 64 13.67 -11.92 18.93
CA ASN A 64 12.59 -11.04 19.39
C ASN A 64 12.12 -10.14 18.24
N ALA A 65 10.81 -10.02 18.07
CA ALA A 65 10.22 -9.28 16.96
C ALA A 65 10.62 -7.80 16.91
N GLU A 66 10.75 -7.14 18.08
CA GLU A 66 11.20 -5.74 18.15
C GLU A 66 12.66 -5.56 17.69
N ARG A 67 13.51 -6.58 17.88
CA ARG A 67 14.92 -6.52 17.43
C ARG A 67 15.03 -6.73 15.94
N VAL A 68 14.24 -7.65 15.38
CA VAL A 68 14.15 -7.84 13.92
C VAL A 68 13.60 -6.57 13.28
N LEU A 69 12.56 -5.97 13.87
CA LEU A 69 12.01 -4.69 13.41
C LEU A 69 13.08 -3.59 13.40
N ALA A 70 13.87 -3.45 14.47
CA ALA A 70 14.95 -2.48 14.55
C ALA A 70 16.02 -2.73 13.47
N GLY A 71 16.41 -4.00 13.25
CA GLY A 71 17.34 -4.38 12.18
C GLY A 71 16.83 -4.03 10.79
N CYS A 72 15.56 -4.31 10.52
CA CYS A 72 14.91 -3.96 9.25
C CYS A 72 14.91 -2.44 9.01
N TYR A 73 14.56 -1.65 10.02
CA TYR A 73 14.60 -0.18 9.92
C TYR A 73 16.01 0.34 9.70
N ALA A 74 17.02 -0.21 10.40
CA ALA A 74 18.40 0.20 10.26
C ALA A 74 18.93 -0.07 8.84
N VAL A 75 18.65 -1.27 8.29
CA VAL A 75 19.05 -1.63 6.92
C VAL A 75 18.34 -0.75 5.91
N HIS A 76 17.01 -0.56 6.06
CA HIS A 76 16.23 0.32 5.19
C HIS A 76 16.78 1.75 5.22
N GLY A 77 17.03 2.31 6.40
CA GLY A 77 17.57 3.65 6.57
C GLY A 77 18.95 3.82 5.95
N ALA A 78 19.84 2.84 6.13
CA ALA A 78 21.18 2.87 5.55
C ALA A 78 21.15 2.84 4.01
N LEU A 79 20.25 2.03 3.43
CA LEU A 79 20.09 1.94 1.98
C LEU A 79 19.45 3.22 1.40
N LEU A 80 18.48 3.84 2.11
CA LEU A 80 17.95 5.15 1.73
C LEU A 80 19.02 6.25 1.83
N ALA A 81 19.88 6.21 2.85
CA ALA A 81 21.03 7.14 2.94
C ALA A 81 22.02 6.96 1.77
N GLY A 82 22.21 5.71 1.32
CA GLY A 82 22.95 5.44 0.07
C GLY A 82 22.25 5.98 -1.17
N ALA A 83 20.92 5.81 -1.25
CA ALA A 83 20.10 6.32 -2.35
C ALA A 83 20.14 7.85 -2.46
N PHE A 84 20.25 8.56 -1.35
CA PHE A 84 20.45 10.02 -1.33
C PHE A 84 21.73 10.47 -2.07
N LEU A 85 22.76 9.62 -2.12
CA LEU A 85 24.07 9.96 -2.69
C LEU A 85 24.20 9.66 -4.20
N THR A 86 23.16 9.13 -4.83
CA THR A 86 23.22 8.74 -6.25
C THR A 86 22.11 9.38 -7.07
N THR A 87 22.45 9.68 -8.34
CA THR A 87 21.51 10.10 -9.38
C THR A 87 21.41 9.08 -10.52
N SER A 88 22.19 7.98 -10.45
CA SER A 88 22.10 6.89 -11.44
C SER A 88 20.87 6.02 -11.17
N PRO A 89 19.93 5.88 -12.12
CA PRO A 89 18.75 5.04 -11.94
C PRO A 89 19.09 3.58 -11.63
N ALA A 90 20.14 3.03 -12.23
CA ALA A 90 20.58 1.65 -12.00
C ALA A 90 21.12 1.44 -10.57
N VAL A 91 21.97 2.35 -10.08
CA VAL A 91 22.49 2.30 -8.70
C VAL A 91 21.36 2.53 -7.71
N LEU A 92 20.48 3.48 -8.00
CA LEU A 92 19.29 3.75 -7.18
C LEU A 92 18.42 2.49 -7.05
N PHE A 93 18.15 1.81 -8.17
CA PHE A 93 17.37 0.56 -8.15
C PHE A 93 18.05 -0.54 -7.32
N ALA A 94 19.38 -0.70 -7.49
CA ALA A 94 20.16 -1.67 -6.73
C ALA A 94 20.14 -1.42 -5.20
N LEU A 95 19.98 -0.15 -4.77
CA LEU A 95 19.82 0.22 -3.36
C LEU A 95 18.36 0.11 -2.90
N MET A 96 17.41 0.51 -3.74
CA MET A 96 16.00 0.52 -3.37
C MET A 96 15.39 -0.89 -3.28
N LEU A 97 15.85 -1.84 -4.09
CA LEU A 97 15.35 -3.21 -4.03
C LEU A 97 15.59 -3.85 -2.65
N PRO A 98 16.82 -3.95 -2.12
CA PRO A 98 17.04 -4.45 -0.77
C PRO A 98 16.43 -3.54 0.32
N ALA A 99 16.32 -2.23 0.09
CA ALA A 99 15.66 -1.34 1.02
C ALA A 99 14.18 -1.70 1.20
N VAL A 100 13.47 -2.01 0.12
CA VAL A 100 12.06 -2.39 0.16
C VAL A 100 11.88 -3.82 0.71
N LEU A 101 12.79 -4.74 0.37
CA LEU A 101 12.82 -6.10 0.97
C LEU A 101 12.98 -6.05 2.49
N ALA A 102 13.76 -5.11 3.02
CA ALA A 102 13.88 -4.89 4.47
C ALA A 102 12.65 -4.18 5.06
N TYR A 103 12.03 -3.25 4.32
CA TYR A 103 10.91 -2.45 4.81
C TYR A 103 9.58 -3.22 4.88
N MET A 104 9.22 -3.99 3.86
CA MET A 104 7.88 -4.61 3.77
C MET A 104 7.53 -5.53 4.96
N PRO A 105 8.45 -6.34 5.51
CA PRO A 105 8.19 -7.14 6.70
C PRO A 105 7.84 -6.31 7.94
N THR A 106 8.29 -5.05 8.02
CA THR A 106 8.08 -4.19 9.19
C THR A 106 6.61 -3.87 9.45
N TRP A 107 5.75 -3.94 8.42
CA TRP A 107 4.30 -3.78 8.56
C TRP A 107 3.70 -4.85 9.47
N SER A 108 4.04 -6.10 9.21
CA SER A 108 3.57 -7.24 10.02
C SER A 108 4.25 -7.27 11.38
N LEU A 109 5.56 -7.01 11.44
CA LEU A 109 6.32 -7.00 12.69
C LEU A 109 5.85 -5.92 13.65
N SER A 110 5.64 -4.68 13.18
CA SER A 110 5.15 -3.59 14.03
C SER A 110 3.75 -3.88 14.59
N THR A 111 2.88 -4.46 13.77
CA THR A 111 1.55 -4.93 14.20
C THR A 111 1.67 -6.03 15.24
N ALA A 112 2.52 -7.04 15.03
CA ALA A 112 2.73 -8.14 15.95
C ALA A 112 3.30 -7.67 17.29
N VAL A 113 4.28 -6.76 17.28
CA VAL A 113 4.82 -6.12 18.49
C VAL A 113 3.74 -5.35 19.22
N ALA A 114 2.94 -4.54 18.54
CA ALA A 114 1.87 -3.78 19.18
C ALA A 114 0.83 -4.71 19.82
N MET A 115 0.36 -5.72 19.11
CA MET A 115 -0.66 -6.67 19.58
C MET A 115 -0.16 -7.60 20.70
N ALA A 116 1.15 -7.77 20.85
CA ALA A 116 1.72 -8.55 21.94
C ALA A 116 1.64 -7.82 23.31
N HIS A 117 1.47 -6.48 23.31
CA HIS A 117 1.57 -5.66 24.52
C HIS A 117 0.30 -4.85 24.84
N VAL A 118 -0.76 -5.00 24.04
CA VAL A 118 -2.06 -4.36 24.32
C VAL A 118 -3.21 -5.33 24.08
N ALA A 119 -4.33 -5.11 24.78
CA ALA A 119 -5.54 -5.88 24.53
C ALA A 119 -6.04 -5.66 23.08
N PRO A 120 -6.61 -6.68 22.42
CA PRO A 120 -7.13 -6.55 21.05
C PRO A 120 -8.10 -5.37 20.87
N SER A 121 -8.91 -5.03 21.89
CA SER A 121 -9.84 -3.90 21.89
C SER A 121 -9.15 -2.52 21.92
N GLU A 122 -7.89 -2.45 22.34
CA GLU A 122 -7.12 -1.20 22.40
C GLU A 122 -6.27 -0.98 21.15
N PHE A 123 -5.94 -2.04 20.42
CA PHE A 123 -5.12 -1.95 19.22
C PHE A 123 -5.63 -0.93 18.17
N PRO A 124 -6.94 -0.84 17.87
CA PRO A 124 -7.45 0.16 16.94
C PRO A 124 -7.12 1.60 17.34
N LYS A 125 -7.11 1.91 18.64
CA LYS A 125 -6.75 3.24 19.16
C LYS A 125 -5.28 3.59 18.90
N LEU A 126 -4.39 2.59 19.00
CA LEU A 126 -2.97 2.77 18.66
C LEU A 126 -2.77 2.87 17.14
N ARG A 127 -3.53 2.08 16.38
CA ARG A 127 -3.42 2.02 14.92
C ARG A 127 -3.73 3.37 14.24
N VAL A 128 -4.59 4.20 14.85
CA VAL A 128 -4.89 5.56 14.38
C VAL A 128 -3.64 6.43 14.26
N PHE A 129 -2.63 6.25 15.16
CA PHE A 129 -1.37 6.99 15.07
C PHE A 129 -0.60 6.70 13.77
N GLY A 130 -0.79 5.51 13.20
CA GLY A 130 -0.26 5.21 11.86
C GLY A 130 -0.86 6.12 10.78
N SER A 131 -2.17 6.33 10.78
CA SER A 131 -2.82 7.25 9.83
C SER A 131 -2.32 8.69 10.01
N PHE A 132 -2.11 9.13 11.24
CA PHE A 132 -1.47 10.43 11.50
C PHE A 132 -0.03 10.48 10.99
N GLY A 133 0.74 9.39 11.12
CA GLY A 133 2.09 9.29 10.55
C GLY A 133 2.07 9.45 9.04
N TRP A 134 1.15 8.76 8.36
CA TRP A 134 1.01 8.87 6.91
C TRP A 134 0.71 10.32 6.49
N VAL A 135 -0.28 10.96 7.09
CA VAL A 135 -0.63 12.35 6.78
C VAL A 135 0.52 13.31 7.10
N ALA A 136 1.24 13.10 8.21
CA ALA A 136 2.37 13.91 8.62
C ALA A 136 3.55 13.87 7.62
N SER A 137 3.63 12.86 6.75
CA SER A 137 4.68 12.76 5.72
C SER A 137 4.72 13.96 4.78
N ALA A 138 3.57 14.58 4.51
CA ALA A 138 3.49 15.79 3.70
C ALA A 138 4.28 16.98 4.29
N ALA A 139 4.52 16.97 5.60
CA ALA A 139 5.32 18.01 6.24
C ALA A 139 6.74 18.09 5.67
N PHE A 140 7.34 16.96 5.27
CA PHE A 140 8.68 16.96 4.68
C PHE A 140 8.72 17.75 3.37
N SER A 141 7.75 17.53 2.47
CA SER A 141 7.65 18.26 1.21
C SER A 141 7.41 19.76 1.44
N VAL A 142 6.45 20.10 2.31
CA VAL A 142 6.10 21.50 2.59
C VAL A 142 7.22 22.24 3.32
N VAL A 143 7.78 21.65 4.39
CA VAL A 143 8.87 22.25 5.19
C VAL A 143 10.16 22.30 4.37
N GLY A 144 10.49 21.22 3.66
CA GLY A 144 11.66 21.18 2.78
C GLY A 144 11.64 22.31 1.77
N THR A 145 10.50 22.53 1.12
CA THR A 145 10.38 23.60 0.12
C THR A 145 10.35 25.00 0.76
N LYS A 146 9.52 25.19 1.82
CA LYS A 146 9.28 26.55 2.35
C LYS A 146 10.33 27.01 3.37
N ALA A 147 10.82 26.13 4.24
CA ALA A 147 11.76 26.48 5.29
C ALA A 147 13.22 26.28 4.90
N PHE A 148 13.51 25.26 4.11
CA PHE A 148 14.87 24.93 3.66
C PHE A 148 15.17 25.37 2.23
N GLY A 149 14.19 25.91 1.50
CA GLY A 149 14.36 26.42 0.13
C GLY A 149 14.70 25.35 -0.90
N ILE A 150 14.39 24.06 -0.63
CA ILE A 150 14.61 22.97 -1.57
C ILE A 150 13.56 23.07 -2.66
N VAL A 151 13.98 23.47 -3.85
CA VAL A 151 13.09 23.59 -5.00
C VAL A 151 12.62 22.18 -5.40
N ASP A 152 11.31 22.04 -5.61
CA ASP A 152 10.65 20.80 -6.01
C ASP A 152 11.11 19.60 -5.16
N PHE A 153 10.93 19.71 -3.83
CA PHE A 153 11.35 18.70 -2.86
C PHE A 153 10.98 17.27 -3.29
N ASP A 154 9.74 17.05 -3.75
CA ASP A 154 9.24 15.74 -4.17
C ASP A 154 9.94 15.21 -5.45
N LEU A 155 10.64 16.04 -6.20
CA LEU A 155 11.47 15.66 -7.35
C LEU A 155 12.96 15.69 -7.03
N SER A 156 13.34 15.71 -5.76
CA SER A 156 14.73 15.79 -5.32
C SER A 156 15.16 14.57 -4.52
N HIS A 157 16.47 14.32 -4.46
CA HIS A 157 17.04 13.23 -3.67
C HIS A 157 16.78 13.36 -2.15
N TRP A 158 16.32 14.54 -1.67
CA TRP A 158 15.99 14.77 -0.26
C TRP A 158 14.86 13.88 0.27
N ILE A 159 14.03 13.30 -0.60
CA ILE A 159 13.03 12.29 -0.22
C ILE A 159 13.69 11.09 0.47
N PHE A 160 14.87 10.66 0.00
CA PHE A 160 15.60 9.54 0.59
C PHE A 160 16.27 9.91 1.91
N ALA A 161 16.88 11.10 2.01
CA ALA A 161 17.45 11.58 3.27
C ALA A 161 16.37 11.69 4.37
N SER A 162 15.19 12.19 4.01
CA SER A 162 14.05 12.30 4.92
C SER A 162 13.54 10.93 5.35
N GLY A 163 13.40 9.98 4.41
CA GLY A 163 13.07 8.59 4.69
C GLY A 163 14.10 7.91 5.60
N ALA A 164 15.39 8.11 5.34
CA ALA A 164 16.48 7.60 6.16
C ALA A 164 16.44 8.14 7.59
N LEU A 165 16.19 9.44 7.76
CA LEU A 165 16.02 10.07 9.07
C LEU A 165 14.90 9.40 9.88
N VAL A 166 13.74 9.20 9.27
CA VAL A 166 12.60 8.55 9.92
C VAL A 166 12.92 7.08 10.24
N ALA A 167 13.62 6.38 9.34
CA ALA A 167 14.03 4.99 9.55
C ALA A 167 14.99 4.84 10.73
N PHE A 168 15.99 5.71 10.84
CA PHE A 168 16.90 5.69 11.99
C PHE A 168 16.20 6.10 13.30
N ALA A 169 15.29 7.06 13.28
CA ALA A 169 14.46 7.38 14.43
C ALA A 169 13.61 6.17 14.84
N GLY A 170 13.02 5.45 13.87
CA GLY A 170 12.31 4.20 14.08
C GLY A 170 13.19 3.10 14.67
N THR A 171 14.42 2.96 14.19
CA THR A 171 15.44 2.03 14.74
C THR A 171 15.70 2.30 16.22
N LEU A 172 16.02 3.54 16.57
CA LEU A 172 16.30 3.93 17.94
C LEU A 172 15.10 3.68 18.86
N LEU A 173 13.89 4.01 18.40
CA LEU A 173 12.67 3.73 19.14
C LEU A 173 12.45 2.23 19.31
N ALA A 174 12.62 1.43 18.25
CA ALA A 174 12.39 -0.01 18.25
C ALA A 174 13.29 -0.73 19.27
N LEU A 175 14.55 -0.28 19.43
CA LEU A 175 15.47 -0.79 20.45
C LEU A 175 15.02 -0.52 21.90
N THR A 176 14.09 0.40 22.10
CA THR A 176 13.53 0.72 23.43
C THR A 176 12.18 0.06 23.70
N LEU A 177 11.64 -0.68 22.74
CA LEU A 177 10.35 -1.36 22.88
C LEU A 177 10.45 -2.54 23.86
N PRO A 178 9.33 -2.94 24.48
CA PRO A 178 9.33 -4.10 25.35
C PRO A 178 9.61 -5.37 24.54
N ALA A 179 10.29 -6.32 25.20
CA ALA A 179 10.68 -7.58 24.58
C ALA A 179 9.45 -8.37 24.10
N THR A 180 9.48 -8.77 22.84
CA THR A 180 8.46 -9.59 22.16
C THR A 180 9.10 -10.91 21.71
N PRO A 181 9.18 -11.91 22.60
CA PRO A 181 9.91 -13.14 22.33
C PRO A 181 9.23 -13.97 21.22
N PRO A 182 9.99 -14.83 20.53
CA PRO A 182 9.48 -15.68 19.45
C PRO A 182 8.39 -16.62 19.94
N LYS A 183 7.24 -16.61 19.24
CA LYS A 183 6.06 -17.43 19.60
C LYS A 183 6.17 -18.89 19.19
N ALA A 184 6.94 -19.18 18.13
CA ALA A 184 7.11 -20.52 17.55
C ALA A 184 8.53 -21.08 17.75
N LYS A 185 9.16 -20.74 18.89
CA LYS A 185 10.52 -21.22 19.24
C LYS A 185 10.59 -22.74 19.25
N GLY A 186 11.55 -23.30 18.50
CA GLY A 186 11.73 -24.75 18.39
C GLY A 186 10.83 -25.44 17.37
N SER A 187 9.86 -24.74 16.77
CA SER A 187 9.05 -25.31 15.67
C SER A 187 9.85 -25.39 14.36
N PRO A 188 9.65 -26.44 13.53
CA PRO A 188 10.33 -26.56 12.26
C PRO A 188 9.94 -25.42 11.32
N LEU A 189 10.87 -25.01 10.44
CA LEU A 189 10.59 -24.05 9.38
C LEU A 189 9.64 -24.66 8.35
N SER A 190 8.54 -24.00 8.08
CA SER A 190 7.55 -24.42 7.07
C SER A 190 7.26 -23.27 6.10
N LEU A 191 7.82 -23.35 4.91
CA LEU A 191 7.52 -22.38 3.84
C LEU A 191 6.04 -22.44 3.45
N SER A 192 5.43 -23.62 3.47
CA SER A 192 4.00 -23.80 3.23
C SER A 192 3.13 -22.99 4.20
N GLU A 193 3.53 -22.93 5.48
CA GLU A 193 2.82 -22.14 6.48
C GLU A 193 3.12 -20.66 6.33
N ALA A 194 4.39 -20.28 6.08
CA ALA A 194 4.81 -18.90 5.90
C ALA A 194 4.08 -18.21 4.75
N PHE A 195 3.94 -18.91 3.61
CA PHE A 195 3.23 -18.39 2.44
C PHE A 195 1.72 -18.70 2.44
N GLY A 196 1.20 -19.31 3.50
CA GLY A 196 -0.24 -19.60 3.63
C GLY A 196 -0.78 -20.58 2.60
N LEU A 197 0.04 -21.53 2.11
CA LEU A 197 -0.33 -22.41 1.01
C LEU A 197 -1.54 -23.29 1.33
N LYS A 198 -1.78 -23.63 2.60
CA LYS A 198 -2.98 -24.37 3.02
C LYS A 198 -4.27 -23.59 2.76
N ALA A 199 -4.22 -22.26 2.72
CA ALA A 199 -5.39 -21.45 2.42
C ALA A 199 -5.88 -21.60 0.98
N PHE A 200 -5.07 -22.15 0.06
CA PHE A 200 -5.53 -22.47 -1.30
C PHE A 200 -6.65 -23.52 -1.32
N THR A 201 -6.81 -24.32 -0.26
CA THR A 201 -7.96 -25.25 -0.13
C THR A 201 -9.31 -24.53 -0.10
N LEU A 202 -9.34 -23.25 0.27
CA LEU A 202 -10.57 -22.41 0.27
C LEU A 202 -11.12 -22.19 -1.14
N PHE A 203 -10.29 -22.31 -2.18
CA PHE A 203 -10.75 -22.20 -3.58
C PHE A 203 -11.63 -23.36 -4.05
N ALA A 204 -11.75 -24.43 -3.26
CA ALA A 204 -12.74 -25.47 -3.50
C ALA A 204 -14.20 -24.94 -3.37
N ASP A 205 -14.42 -23.90 -2.54
CA ASP A 205 -15.67 -23.14 -2.52
C ASP A 205 -15.73 -22.19 -3.72
N ARG A 206 -16.63 -22.45 -4.66
CA ARG A 206 -16.83 -21.63 -5.88
C ARG A 206 -17.15 -20.17 -5.56
N ARG A 207 -17.85 -19.89 -4.45
CA ARG A 207 -18.20 -18.51 -4.04
C ARG A 207 -16.97 -17.76 -3.55
N PHE A 208 -16.13 -18.44 -2.77
CA PHE A 208 -14.85 -17.90 -2.33
C PHE A 208 -13.91 -17.66 -3.53
N ALA A 209 -13.83 -18.62 -4.45
CA ALA A 209 -13.02 -18.50 -5.65
C ALA A 209 -13.49 -17.33 -6.54
N ALA A 210 -14.78 -17.19 -6.78
CA ALA A 210 -15.34 -16.09 -7.58
C ALA A 210 -15.06 -14.72 -6.93
N PHE A 211 -15.28 -14.60 -5.61
CA PHE A 211 -14.94 -13.40 -4.87
C PHE A 211 -13.44 -13.06 -5.01
N PHE A 212 -12.58 -14.04 -4.80
CA PHE A 212 -11.14 -13.84 -4.81
C PHE A 212 -10.61 -13.42 -6.18
N VAL A 213 -11.10 -14.04 -7.26
CA VAL A 213 -10.75 -13.65 -8.64
C VAL A 213 -11.17 -12.21 -8.91
N LEU A 214 -12.39 -11.82 -8.55
CA LEU A 214 -12.86 -10.45 -8.70
C LEU A 214 -12.04 -9.46 -7.87
N PHE A 215 -11.69 -9.84 -6.64
CA PHE A 215 -10.84 -9.04 -5.75
C PHE A 215 -9.45 -8.84 -6.36
N LEU A 216 -8.81 -9.91 -6.84
CA LEU A 216 -7.48 -9.86 -7.46
C LEU A 216 -7.50 -9.01 -8.75
N LEU A 217 -8.51 -9.19 -9.61
CA LEU A 217 -8.62 -8.39 -10.83
C LEU A 217 -8.88 -6.91 -10.54
N ALA A 218 -9.63 -6.58 -9.47
CA ALA A 218 -9.85 -5.20 -9.05
C ALA A 218 -8.58 -4.54 -8.49
N GLN A 219 -7.60 -5.33 -7.99
CA GLN A 219 -6.30 -4.79 -7.60
C GLN A 219 -5.53 -4.23 -8.80
N VAL A 220 -5.75 -4.73 -10.02
CA VAL A 220 -5.02 -4.26 -11.20
C VAL A 220 -5.18 -2.74 -11.42
N PRO A 221 -6.38 -2.18 -11.59
CA PRO A 221 -6.55 -0.73 -11.70
C PRO A 221 -6.31 0.01 -10.37
N PHE A 222 -6.46 -0.65 -9.20
CA PHE A 222 -6.20 -0.05 -7.91
C PHE A 222 -4.70 0.18 -7.67
N GLU A 223 -3.86 -0.84 -7.86
CA GLU A 223 -2.41 -0.75 -7.65
C GLU A 223 -1.75 0.19 -8.67
N TRP A 224 -2.27 0.28 -9.89
CA TRP A 224 -1.78 1.24 -10.87
C TRP A 224 -1.89 2.69 -10.37
N TYR A 225 -3.01 3.05 -9.74
CA TYR A 225 -3.14 4.35 -9.09
C TYR A 225 -2.07 4.55 -8.02
N MET A 226 -1.83 3.57 -7.16
CA MET A 226 -0.85 3.70 -6.08
C MET A 226 0.55 3.99 -6.60
N VAL A 227 0.90 3.43 -7.75
CA VAL A 227 2.23 3.52 -8.36
C VAL A 227 2.37 4.74 -9.28
N TYR A 228 1.43 4.97 -10.19
CA TYR A 228 1.59 5.94 -11.29
C TYR A 228 0.82 7.25 -11.10
N ASN A 229 -0.13 7.33 -10.17
CA ASN A 229 -0.83 8.60 -9.95
C ASN A 229 0.09 9.77 -9.54
N PRO A 230 1.17 9.57 -8.76
CA PRO A 230 2.14 10.64 -8.50
C PRO A 230 2.83 11.15 -9.77
N VAL A 231 3.09 10.27 -10.76
CA VAL A 231 3.66 10.67 -12.06
C VAL A 231 2.67 11.56 -12.81
N TYR A 232 1.39 11.13 -12.87
CA TYR A 232 0.32 11.93 -13.46
C TYR A 232 0.20 13.31 -12.81
N LEU A 233 0.18 13.37 -11.49
CA LEU A 233 0.08 14.64 -10.75
C LEU A 233 1.28 15.54 -11.02
N SER A 234 2.50 14.98 -11.07
CA SER A 234 3.71 15.73 -11.39
C SER A 234 3.65 16.32 -12.79
N GLU A 235 3.23 15.54 -13.80
CA GLU A 235 3.04 15.99 -15.17
C GLU A 235 1.90 17.02 -15.32
N SER A 236 0.90 16.94 -14.44
CA SER A 236 -0.21 17.92 -14.37
C SER A 236 0.16 19.21 -13.62
N GLY A 237 1.43 19.35 -13.17
CA GLY A 237 1.94 20.57 -12.53
C GLY A 237 1.68 20.68 -11.02
N PHE A 238 1.26 19.61 -10.35
CA PHE A 238 1.17 19.58 -8.89
C PHE A 238 2.55 19.57 -8.25
N LYS A 239 2.82 20.50 -7.32
CA LYS A 239 4.14 20.66 -6.69
C LYS A 239 4.33 19.81 -5.42
N TYR A 240 3.25 19.63 -4.63
CA TYR A 240 3.28 18.91 -3.36
C TYR A 240 2.56 17.57 -3.51
N LEU A 241 3.24 16.59 -4.13
CA LEU A 241 2.62 15.30 -4.50
C LEU A 241 2.12 14.54 -3.29
N THR A 242 2.95 14.44 -2.25
CA THR A 242 2.60 13.77 -0.99
C THR A 242 1.43 14.45 -0.29
N LEU A 243 1.39 15.78 -0.25
CA LEU A 243 0.28 16.53 0.33
C LEU A 243 -1.01 16.31 -0.46
N THR A 244 -0.93 16.35 -1.79
CA THR A 244 -2.09 16.15 -2.68
C THR A 244 -2.66 14.74 -2.51
N GLN A 245 -1.82 13.72 -2.46
CA GLN A 245 -2.24 12.33 -2.22
C GLN A 245 -2.87 12.12 -0.84
N ASN A 246 -2.49 12.91 0.17
CA ASN A 246 -3.04 12.80 1.53
C ASN A 246 -4.54 13.15 1.62
N VAL A 247 -5.11 13.83 0.62
CA VAL A 247 -6.58 14.00 0.50
C VAL A 247 -7.27 12.62 0.47
N GLY A 248 -6.69 11.66 -0.26
CA GLY A 248 -7.16 10.28 -0.29
C GLY A 248 -7.06 9.58 1.06
N GLN A 249 -5.99 9.84 1.83
CA GLN A 249 -5.81 9.26 3.15
C GLN A 249 -6.83 9.80 4.17
N VAL A 250 -7.14 11.09 4.10
CA VAL A 250 -8.20 11.68 4.93
C VAL A 250 -9.56 11.06 4.58
N ALA A 251 -9.86 10.93 3.28
CA ALA A 251 -11.07 10.26 2.81
C ALA A 251 -11.16 8.80 3.29
N GLU A 252 -10.02 8.08 3.31
CA GLU A 252 -9.94 6.70 3.80
C GLU A 252 -10.36 6.60 5.26
N VAL A 253 -9.84 7.46 6.14
CA VAL A 253 -10.22 7.48 7.56
C VAL A 253 -11.71 7.75 7.74
N LEU A 254 -12.26 8.72 6.99
CA LEU A 254 -13.67 9.11 7.09
C LEU A 254 -14.60 8.00 6.58
N LEU A 255 -14.32 7.43 5.40
CA LEU A 255 -15.21 6.46 4.77
C LEU A 255 -15.08 5.06 5.37
N MET A 256 -13.93 4.71 5.95
CA MET A 256 -13.75 3.46 6.70
C MET A 256 -14.74 3.34 7.87
N LEU A 257 -15.09 4.45 8.53
CA LEU A 257 -16.07 4.46 9.61
C LEU A 257 -17.48 4.06 9.14
N THR A 258 -17.77 4.18 7.86
CA THR A 258 -19.08 3.82 7.28
C THR A 258 -19.17 2.34 6.87
N VAL A 259 -18.03 1.63 6.78
CA VAL A 259 -17.96 0.24 6.30
C VAL A 259 -18.89 -0.70 7.11
N PRO A 260 -18.86 -0.72 8.46
CA PRO A 260 -19.74 -1.61 9.23
C PRO A 260 -21.22 -1.31 8.99
N LEU A 261 -21.58 -0.04 8.83
CA LEU A 261 -22.95 0.39 8.57
C LEU A 261 -23.43 -0.06 7.20
N VAL A 262 -22.59 0.10 6.16
CA VAL A 262 -22.90 -0.29 4.78
C VAL A 262 -23.02 -1.81 4.69
N VAL A 263 -22.09 -2.57 5.26
CA VAL A 263 -22.13 -4.04 5.27
C VAL A 263 -23.37 -4.53 6.02
N LYS A 264 -23.69 -3.97 7.19
CA LYS A 264 -24.89 -4.34 7.97
C LYS A 264 -26.20 -4.04 7.22
N ARG A 265 -26.28 -2.90 6.52
CA ARG A 265 -27.52 -2.45 5.88
C ARG A 265 -27.72 -3.03 4.49
N PHE A 266 -26.66 -3.17 3.71
CA PHE A 266 -26.72 -3.51 2.29
C PHE A 266 -26.02 -4.84 1.94
N GLY A 267 -25.28 -5.42 2.91
CA GLY A 267 -24.55 -6.67 2.75
C GLY A 267 -23.24 -6.53 2.00
N TYR A 268 -22.46 -7.62 2.02
CA TYR A 268 -21.11 -7.71 1.41
C TYR A 268 -21.12 -7.44 -0.10
N ARG A 269 -22.15 -7.92 -0.82
CA ARG A 269 -22.27 -7.76 -2.28
C ARG A 269 -22.28 -6.30 -2.69
N VAL A 270 -23.16 -5.51 -2.06
CA VAL A 270 -23.30 -4.07 -2.37
C VAL A 270 -22.03 -3.34 -2.00
N ALA A 271 -21.49 -3.56 -0.79
CA ALA A 271 -20.28 -2.92 -0.32
C ALA A 271 -19.10 -3.19 -1.28
N PHE A 272 -18.86 -4.46 -1.60
CA PHE A 272 -17.76 -4.88 -2.47
C PHE A 272 -17.88 -4.31 -3.90
N ALA A 273 -19.06 -4.44 -4.51
CA ALA A 273 -19.29 -3.88 -5.85
C ALA A 273 -19.16 -2.35 -5.87
N SER A 274 -19.60 -1.65 -4.79
CA SER A 274 -19.41 -0.20 -4.65
C SER A 274 -17.94 0.20 -4.55
N GLY A 275 -17.11 -0.60 -3.88
CA GLY A 275 -15.66 -0.38 -3.83
C GLY A 275 -15.01 -0.44 -5.22
N ILE A 276 -15.41 -1.42 -6.03
CA ILE A 276 -14.91 -1.54 -7.42
C ILE A 276 -15.48 -0.41 -8.30
N ALA A 277 -16.77 -0.05 -8.13
CA ALA A 277 -17.36 1.08 -8.85
C ALA A 277 -16.67 2.40 -8.53
N ALA A 278 -16.20 2.59 -7.29
CA ALA A 278 -15.43 3.77 -6.90
C ALA A 278 -14.10 3.88 -7.67
N ILE A 279 -13.49 2.76 -8.10
CA ILE A 279 -12.32 2.79 -9.00
C ILE A 279 -12.73 3.37 -10.37
N ALA A 280 -13.86 2.95 -10.92
CA ALA A 280 -14.35 3.48 -12.19
C ALA A 280 -14.64 4.99 -12.09
N ILE A 281 -15.26 5.44 -11.00
CA ILE A 281 -15.51 6.87 -10.74
C ILE A 281 -14.18 7.65 -10.63
N ARG A 282 -13.17 7.09 -9.96
CA ARG A 282 -11.83 7.68 -9.86
C ARG A 282 -11.26 7.99 -11.24
N TYR A 283 -11.22 6.98 -12.11
CA TYR A 283 -10.62 7.15 -13.44
C TYR A 283 -11.49 7.99 -14.38
N ALA A 284 -12.81 7.97 -14.21
CA ALA A 284 -13.70 8.89 -14.91
C ALA A 284 -13.42 10.35 -14.51
N ALA A 285 -13.15 10.61 -13.23
CA ALA A 285 -12.79 11.92 -12.74
C ALA A 285 -11.43 12.40 -13.29
N PHE A 286 -10.40 11.54 -13.27
CA PHE A 286 -9.10 11.86 -13.86
C PHE A 286 -9.21 12.08 -15.38
N LEU A 287 -9.96 11.23 -16.08
CA LEU A 287 -10.23 11.41 -17.52
C LEU A 287 -10.93 12.73 -17.80
N GLY A 288 -11.90 13.11 -16.96
CA GLY A 288 -12.58 14.39 -17.02
C GLY A 288 -11.63 15.57 -16.78
N SER A 289 -10.70 15.45 -15.80
CA SER A 289 -9.68 16.45 -15.55
C SER A 289 -8.81 16.70 -16.77
N VAL A 290 -8.27 15.62 -17.36
CA VAL A 290 -7.43 15.69 -18.58
C VAL A 290 -8.21 16.25 -19.76
N ARG A 291 -9.48 15.83 -19.96
CA ARG A 291 -10.26 16.17 -21.12
C ARG A 291 -10.79 17.60 -21.12
N PHE A 292 -11.16 18.10 -19.94
CA PHE A 292 -11.78 19.42 -19.77
C PHE A 292 -10.86 20.46 -19.12
N GLY A 293 -9.66 20.10 -18.69
CA GLY A 293 -8.72 20.98 -18.01
C GLY A 293 -9.20 21.40 -16.61
N VAL A 294 -10.00 20.57 -15.92
CA VAL A 294 -10.60 20.89 -14.61
C VAL A 294 -9.90 20.11 -13.51
N SER A 295 -8.84 20.69 -12.94
CA SER A 295 -8.03 20.03 -11.87
C SER A 295 -8.79 19.73 -10.58
N ALA A 296 -9.95 20.33 -10.35
CA ALA A 296 -10.83 19.96 -9.23
C ALA A 296 -11.29 18.49 -9.33
N LEU A 297 -11.40 17.93 -10.52
CA LEU A 297 -11.76 16.53 -10.74
C LEU A 297 -10.65 15.56 -10.27
N ASP A 298 -9.40 16.01 -10.25
CA ASP A 298 -8.29 15.20 -9.71
C ASP A 298 -8.50 14.92 -8.22
N PHE A 299 -8.95 15.92 -7.46
CA PHE A 299 -9.28 15.73 -6.05
C PHE A 299 -10.47 14.79 -5.83
N VAL A 300 -11.46 14.78 -6.75
CA VAL A 300 -12.53 13.79 -6.72
C VAL A 300 -11.96 12.39 -6.90
N GLY A 301 -11.09 12.20 -7.91
CA GLY A 301 -10.42 10.92 -8.15
C GLY A 301 -9.59 10.45 -6.96
N ILE A 302 -8.82 11.36 -6.34
CA ILE A 302 -8.01 11.08 -5.15
C ILE A 302 -8.91 10.74 -3.95
N PHE A 303 -10.01 11.48 -3.74
CA PHE A 303 -10.95 11.26 -2.65
C PHE A 303 -11.62 9.87 -2.71
N MET A 304 -11.81 9.30 -3.90
CA MET A 304 -12.32 7.93 -4.06
C MET A 304 -11.44 6.87 -3.39
N GLN A 305 -10.19 7.20 -3.03
CA GLN A 305 -9.31 6.30 -2.26
C GLN A 305 -10.00 5.75 -1.02
N GLY A 306 -10.74 6.59 -0.31
CA GLY A 306 -11.44 6.17 0.90
C GLY A 306 -12.54 5.13 0.64
N ALA A 307 -13.33 5.32 -0.41
CA ALA A 307 -14.37 4.37 -0.78
C ALA A 307 -13.77 3.05 -1.29
N ILE A 308 -12.71 3.13 -2.10
CA ILE A 308 -12.04 1.94 -2.64
C ILE A 308 -11.42 1.14 -1.49
N PHE A 309 -10.63 1.77 -0.64
CA PHE A 309 -9.97 1.08 0.45
C PHE A 309 -10.98 0.46 1.42
N GLY A 310 -11.98 1.24 1.84
CA GLY A 310 -13.04 0.76 2.75
C GLY A 310 -13.87 -0.37 2.15
N TYR A 311 -14.43 -0.16 0.97
CA TYR A 311 -15.43 -1.08 0.43
C TYR A 311 -14.85 -2.22 -0.43
N LEU A 312 -13.65 -2.08 -0.99
CA LEU A 312 -12.97 -3.18 -1.68
C LEU A 312 -12.03 -3.92 -0.72
N VAL A 313 -11.06 -3.21 -0.12
CA VAL A 313 -9.97 -3.87 0.61
C VAL A 313 -10.44 -4.35 1.99
N VAL A 314 -11.01 -3.46 2.82
CA VAL A 314 -11.45 -3.81 4.18
C VAL A 314 -12.63 -4.78 4.15
N VAL A 315 -13.63 -4.55 3.30
CA VAL A 315 -14.77 -5.48 3.11
C VAL A 315 -14.28 -6.84 2.61
N GLY A 316 -13.29 -6.85 1.71
CA GLY A 316 -12.64 -8.08 1.25
C GLY A 316 -11.99 -8.87 2.39
N GLN A 317 -11.21 -8.19 3.23
CA GLN A 317 -10.58 -8.79 4.41
C GLN A 317 -11.61 -9.30 5.43
N MET A 318 -12.70 -8.56 5.66
CA MET A 318 -13.81 -8.99 6.53
C MET A 318 -14.46 -10.26 5.99
N PHE A 319 -14.84 -10.30 4.71
CA PHE A 319 -15.46 -11.47 4.08
C PHE A 319 -14.58 -12.73 4.19
N ILE A 320 -13.27 -12.58 3.93
CA ILE A 320 -12.32 -13.68 4.05
C ILE A 320 -12.18 -14.13 5.50
N GLY A 321 -12.10 -13.19 6.45
CA GLY A 321 -12.01 -13.48 7.87
C GLY A 321 -13.21 -14.25 8.42
N GLU A 322 -14.41 -14.01 7.89
CA GLU A 322 -15.64 -14.73 8.27
C GLU A 322 -15.78 -16.09 7.59
N ARG A 323 -15.31 -16.21 6.33
CA ARG A 323 -15.43 -17.47 5.57
C ARG A 323 -14.34 -18.48 5.86
N ALA A 324 -13.13 -18.02 6.18
CA ALA A 324 -12.03 -18.91 6.47
C ALA A 324 -12.25 -19.64 7.81
N PRO A 325 -12.08 -20.98 7.86
CA PRO A 325 -12.03 -21.72 9.11
C PRO A 325 -11.00 -21.09 10.07
N GLU A 326 -11.25 -21.13 11.37
CA GLU A 326 -10.41 -20.49 12.38
C GLU A 326 -8.93 -20.88 12.24
N ALA A 327 -8.66 -22.16 11.99
CA ALA A 327 -7.31 -22.70 11.79
C ALA A 327 -6.58 -22.13 10.55
N LEU A 328 -7.30 -21.65 9.54
CA LEU A 328 -6.75 -21.12 8.29
C LEU A 328 -6.89 -19.60 8.14
N ARG A 329 -7.58 -18.92 9.07
CA ARG A 329 -7.93 -17.50 8.95
C ARG A 329 -6.71 -16.60 8.74
N ASN A 330 -5.67 -16.77 9.54
CA ASN A 330 -4.45 -15.98 9.40
C ASN A 330 -3.71 -16.28 8.09
N GLN A 331 -3.69 -17.54 7.66
CA GLN A 331 -3.08 -17.93 6.39
C GLN A 331 -3.87 -17.37 5.20
N ALA A 332 -5.20 -17.36 5.28
CA ALA A 332 -6.06 -16.79 4.24
C ALA A 332 -5.87 -15.26 4.11
N GLN A 333 -5.77 -14.55 5.23
CA GLN A 333 -5.45 -13.11 5.22
C GLN A 333 -4.05 -12.83 4.64
N GLY A 334 -3.04 -13.61 5.04
CA GLY A 334 -1.69 -13.49 4.49
C GLY A 334 -1.62 -13.77 2.98
N MET A 335 -2.33 -14.82 2.52
CA MET A 335 -2.44 -15.16 1.10
C MET A 335 -3.08 -14.01 0.31
N VAL A 336 -4.13 -13.38 0.85
CA VAL A 336 -4.79 -12.24 0.18
C VAL A 336 -3.84 -11.07 0.02
N VAL A 337 -3.12 -10.70 1.07
CA VAL A 337 -2.13 -9.61 1.00
C VAL A 337 -1.06 -9.94 -0.04
N LEU A 338 -0.52 -11.17 0.01
CA LEU A 338 0.53 -11.61 -0.93
C LEU A 338 0.05 -11.57 -2.38
N LEU A 339 -1.15 -12.09 -2.65
CA LEU A 339 -1.68 -12.16 -4.01
C LEU A 339 -2.23 -10.79 -4.47
N ALA A 340 -2.90 -10.04 -3.62
CA ALA A 340 -3.42 -8.73 -3.98
C ALA A 340 -2.27 -7.73 -4.22
N THR A 341 -1.42 -7.52 -3.23
CA THR A 341 -0.32 -6.54 -3.32
C THR A 341 0.85 -7.09 -4.14
N GLY A 342 1.18 -8.39 -4.01
CA GLY A 342 2.26 -9.01 -4.80
C GLY A 342 1.86 -9.20 -6.26
N VAL A 343 0.96 -10.15 -6.53
CA VAL A 343 0.54 -10.48 -7.91
C VAL A 343 -0.23 -9.33 -8.56
N GLY A 344 -1.07 -8.61 -7.80
CA GLY A 344 -1.82 -7.45 -8.28
C GLY A 344 -0.91 -6.36 -8.83
N VAL A 345 0.18 -6.02 -8.14
CA VAL A 345 1.18 -5.05 -8.58
C VAL A 345 1.88 -5.52 -9.87
N PHE A 346 2.27 -6.81 -9.97
CA PHE A 346 2.88 -7.35 -11.20
C PHE A 346 1.93 -7.26 -12.40
N LEU A 347 0.68 -7.68 -12.24
CA LEU A 347 -0.33 -7.61 -13.30
C LEU A 347 -0.62 -6.16 -13.68
N SER A 348 -0.76 -5.29 -12.69
CA SER A 348 -1.00 -3.86 -12.88
C SER A 348 0.10 -3.20 -13.71
N ASN A 349 1.35 -3.36 -13.26
CA ASN A 349 2.48 -2.77 -13.97
C ASN A 349 2.66 -3.37 -15.36
N GLY A 350 2.48 -4.70 -15.53
CA GLY A 350 2.58 -5.34 -16.85
C GLY A 350 1.59 -4.80 -17.88
N VAL A 351 0.33 -4.59 -17.47
CA VAL A 351 -0.71 -4.05 -18.35
C VAL A 351 -0.50 -2.57 -18.65
N PHE A 352 -0.27 -1.78 -17.60
CA PHE A 352 -0.30 -0.32 -17.72
C PHE A 352 1.03 0.28 -18.14
N ASP A 353 2.17 -0.36 -17.90
CA ASP A 353 3.46 0.06 -18.47
C ASP A 353 3.42 0.00 -20.01
N ALA A 354 2.86 -1.08 -20.56
CA ALA A 354 2.69 -1.18 -22.01
C ALA A 354 1.79 -0.06 -22.57
N LEU A 355 0.71 0.28 -21.86
CA LEU A 355 -0.16 1.40 -22.23
C LEU A 355 0.55 2.75 -22.13
N LEU A 356 1.32 2.99 -21.08
CA LEU A 356 2.06 4.24 -20.90
C LEU A 356 3.13 4.43 -21.98
N LYS A 357 3.84 3.38 -22.36
CA LYS A 357 4.81 3.44 -23.48
C LYS A 357 4.16 3.87 -24.79
N THR A 358 2.92 3.42 -25.07
CA THR A 358 2.18 3.87 -26.27
C THR A 358 1.62 5.28 -26.14
N ALA A 359 1.49 5.77 -24.92
CA ALA A 359 0.96 7.10 -24.60
C ALA A 359 2.06 8.16 -24.42
N GLU A 360 3.33 7.78 -24.55
CA GLU A 360 4.47 8.68 -24.35
C GLU A 360 4.48 9.82 -25.37
N ARG A 361 4.73 11.04 -24.90
CA ARG A 361 4.82 12.26 -25.70
C ARG A 361 6.01 13.10 -25.22
N ALA A 362 6.42 14.08 -26.02
CA ALA A 362 7.44 15.03 -25.61
C ALA A 362 7.02 15.74 -24.30
N GLY A 363 7.74 15.46 -23.23
CA GLY A 363 7.54 16.06 -21.91
C GLY A 363 6.54 15.36 -20.98
N GLY A 364 5.91 14.24 -21.39
CA GLY A 364 4.96 13.52 -20.54
C GLY A 364 4.22 12.38 -21.24
N HIS A 365 3.02 12.10 -20.77
CA HIS A 365 2.15 11.07 -21.31
C HIS A 365 0.77 11.64 -21.69
N ASP A 366 0.12 11.02 -22.67
CA ASP A 366 -1.31 11.19 -22.87
C ASP A 366 -2.08 10.25 -21.97
N TRP A 367 -2.54 10.75 -20.85
CA TRP A 367 -3.27 10.00 -19.84
C TRP A 367 -4.69 9.61 -20.24
N THR A 368 -5.20 10.11 -21.37
CA THR A 368 -6.58 9.86 -21.83
C THR A 368 -6.87 8.37 -21.99
N MET A 369 -6.03 7.66 -22.77
CA MET A 369 -6.23 6.24 -23.01
C MET A 369 -5.97 5.37 -21.76
N PRO A 370 -4.87 5.55 -21.01
CA PRO A 370 -4.65 4.82 -19.77
C PRO A 370 -5.81 4.93 -18.76
N PHE A 371 -6.33 6.13 -18.55
CA PHE A 371 -7.47 6.33 -17.64
C PHE A 371 -8.78 5.72 -18.18
N ALA A 372 -9.02 5.82 -19.49
CA ALA A 372 -10.19 5.21 -20.11
C ALA A 372 -10.17 3.68 -19.98
N VAL A 373 -9.01 3.04 -20.18
CA VAL A 373 -8.84 1.59 -20.05
C VAL A 373 -9.00 1.16 -18.58
N ALA A 374 -8.36 1.87 -17.65
CA ALA A 374 -8.47 1.54 -16.22
C ALA A 374 -9.91 1.71 -15.70
N GLY A 375 -10.57 2.79 -16.07
CA GLY A 375 -11.96 3.06 -15.71
C GLY A 375 -12.94 2.05 -16.34
N GLY A 376 -12.74 1.72 -17.62
CA GLY A 376 -13.52 0.72 -18.33
C GLY A 376 -13.38 -0.67 -17.72
N LEU A 377 -12.16 -1.10 -17.42
CA LEU A 377 -11.90 -2.36 -16.72
C LEU A 377 -12.61 -2.39 -15.36
N ALA A 378 -12.46 -1.32 -14.56
CA ALA A 378 -13.12 -1.23 -13.26
C ALA A 378 -14.65 -1.27 -13.37
N LEU A 379 -15.23 -0.63 -14.37
CA LEU A 379 -16.68 -0.66 -14.62
C LEU A 379 -17.16 -2.09 -14.95
N VAL A 380 -16.47 -2.78 -15.85
CA VAL A 380 -16.77 -4.19 -16.18
C VAL A 380 -16.68 -5.07 -14.94
N LEU A 381 -15.63 -4.89 -14.13
CA LEU A 381 -15.45 -5.65 -12.89
C LEU A 381 -16.51 -5.32 -11.84
N ALA A 382 -16.98 -4.08 -11.73
CA ALA A 382 -18.06 -3.70 -10.83
C ALA A 382 -19.38 -4.39 -11.21
N VAL A 383 -19.70 -4.43 -12.51
CA VAL A 383 -20.86 -5.16 -13.04
C VAL A 383 -20.71 -6.67 -12.80
N ALA A 384 -19.52 -7.23 -13.08
CA ALA A 384 -19.25 -8.64 -12.82
C ALA A 384 -19.37 -8.98 -11.33
N ALA A 385 -18.85 -8.13 -10.43
CA ALA A 385 -19.00 -8.31 -8.98
C ALA A 385 -20.47 -8.27 -8.55
N TRP A 386 -21.24 -7.35 -9.10
CA TRP A 386 -22.67 -7.29 -8.85
C TRP A 386 -23.41 -8.56 -9.33
N MET A 387 -23.05 -9.12 -10.46
CA MET A 387 -23.73 -10.29 -11.03
C MET A 387 -23.26 -11.61 -10.41
N LEU A 388 -21.97 -11.77 -10.21
CA LEU A 388 -21.32 -13.06 -9.88
C LEU A 388 -21.08 -13.24 -8.38
N PHE A 389 -20.83 -12.17 -7.63
CA PHE A 389 -20.57 -12.27 -6.20
C PHE A 389 -21.89 -12.41 -5.43
N ARG A 390 -22.15 -13.63 -4.94
CA ARG A 390 -23.32 -13.98 -4.12
C ARG A 390 -22.85 -14.51 -2.78
N PRO A 391 -22.77 -13.67 -1.73
CA PRO A 391 -22.28 -14.07 -0.39
C PRO A 391 -23.31 -14.93 0.28
N GLY A 392 -23.82 -15.93 0.15
CA GLY A 392 -24.80 -16.80 0.81
C GLY A 392 -25.82 -16.07 1.72
N GLU A 393 -27.03 -16.55 1.78
CA GLU A 393 -28.15 -15.92 2.51
C GLU A 393 -28.04 -15.95 4.05
N GLU A 394 -27.05 -16.63 4.62
CA GLU A 394 -26.93 -16.82 6.09
C GLU A 394 -26.41 -15.60 6.87
N GLN A 395 -26.06 -14.51 6.21
CA GLN A 395 -25.46 -13.32 6.86
C GLN A 395 -26.32 -12.05 6.77
N ALA A 396 -27.59 -12.17 6.44
CA ALA A 396 -28.55 -11.06 6.44
C ALA A 396 -29.40 -10.99 7.74
N ARG A 397 -28.95 -11.64 8.82
CA ARG A 397 -29.61 -11.56 10.14
C ARG A 397 -28.72 -10.98 11.22
#